data_b57c17410c8512a4c4fe394611ed0d52
#
_entry.id   b57c17410c8512a4c4fe394611ed0d52
#
_cell.length_a   1.000
_cell.length_b   1.000
_cell.length_c   1.000
_cell.angle_alpha   90.00
_cell.angle_beta   90.00
_cell.angle_gamma   90.00
#
_symmetry.space_group_name_H-M   'P 1'
#
loop_
_entity.id
_entity.type
_entity.pdbx_description
1 polymer ?
#
loop_
_entity_poly.entity_id
_entity_poly.type
_entity_poly.pdbx_seq_one_letter_code
_entity_poly.pdbx_strand_id
1 'polypeptide(L)'
;AASDVYKRQGVTVGAEKAYQLALKNNKARMIFVTKADLENADYFKILEQMKIKFGPSVCPCVVSVRLDDGTVAYINLFSQKAFKYEGGKQVQIDLPDIGHRFEGLIQAMSEAIAETDEALMEKFFEGEAFTTEEIVQGMASGVRSGQITPVFCGSAVNAQALDMLLYNMNVLLPGADTASAVGESGGEPVEITADPAAPLCAYVFKTVADPFVGKLSFIKVLSGRLTATSNAVNARTGQPERLGKTLTVCGKKQTDTPEIAAGDIGAVAKLATAKTGDTLCDPARVVALPAPVYPILSLIHISEPTRQEAI
;
A
#
# COMPACT_ATOMS: atom_id res chain seq x y z
N ALA A 1 0.30 -4.04 2.24
CA ALA A 1 1.04 -4.23 3.48
C ALA A 1 2.28 -3.33 3.42
N ALA A 2 2.39 -2.38 4.34
CA ALA A 2 3.61 -1.59 4.47
C ALA A 2 4.72 -2.51 5.00
N SER A 3 5.78 -2.69 4.23
CA SER A 3 6.97 -3.39 4.69
C SER A 3 8.09 -2.38 4.83
N ASP A 4 8.64 -2.27 6.05
CA ASP A 4 9.75 -1.38 6.35
C ASP A 4 11.05 -1.97 5.80
N VAL A 5 11.73 -1.21 4.96
CA VAL A 5 13.10 -1.49 4.57
C VAL A 5 14.03 -0.73 5.53
N TYR A 6 14.72 -1.46 6.38
CA TYR A 6 15.67 -0.86 7.32
C TYR A 6 16.97 -0.50 6.61
N LYS A 7 17.31 0.77 6.60
CA LYS A 7 18.53 1.27 5.95
C LYS A 7 19.82 0.62 6.48
N ARG A 8 19.83 0.07 7.70
CA ARG A 8 21.00 -0.62 8.29
C ARG A 8 21.09 -2.09 7.89
N GLN A 9 19.94 -2.75 7.60
CA GLN A 9 19.87 -4.19 7.30
C GLN A 9 19.64 -4.50 5.82
N GLY A 10 19.30 -3.48 5.01
CA GLY A 10 18.92 -3.64 3.62
C GLY A 10 17.52 -4.21 3.44
N VAL A 11 17.28 -4.83 2.29
CA VAL A 11 15.98 -5.43 1.96
C VAL A 11 15.76 -6.68 2.81
N THR A 12 14.77 -6.63 3.70
CA THR A 12 14.43 -7.74 4.58
C THR A 12 13.60 -8.80 3.84
N VAL A 13 13.60 -10.04 4.36
CA VAL A 13 12.77 -11.13 3.82
C VAL A 13 11.27 -10.77 3.85
N GLY A 14 10.83 -10.03 4.89
CA GLY A 14 9.45 -9.55 4.98
C GLY A 14 9.08 -8.57 3.87
N ALA A 15 9.99 -7.62 3.55
CA ALA A 15 9.82 -6.68 2.45
C ALA A 15 9.75 -7.41 1.10
N GLU A 16 10.63 -8.38 0.89
CA GLU A 16 10.68 -9.18 -0.33
C GLU A 16 9.38 -9.99 -0.53
N LYS A 17 8.90 -10.67 0.52
CA LYS A 17 7.62 -11.40 0.47
C LYS A 17 6.43 -10.48 0.21
N ALA A 18 6.38 -9.30 0.85
CA ALA A 18 5.31 -8.33 0.64
C ALA A 18 5.32 -7.79 -0.79
N TYR A 19 6.50 -7.49 -1.34
CA TYR A 19 6.67 -7.05 -2.72
C TYR A 19 6.18 -8.11 -3.71
N GLN A 20 6.61 -9.36 -3.56
CA GLN A 20 6.18 -10.46 -4.42
C GLN A 20 4.67 -10.72 -4.34
N LEU A 21 4.08 -10.61 -3.13
CA LEU A 21 2.64 -10.75 -2.97
C LEU A 21 1.86 -9.63 -3.66
N ALA A 22 2.35 -8.38 -3.56
CA ALA A 22 1.75 -7.24 -4.25
C ALA A 22 1.86 -7.39 -5.77
N LEU A 23 3.02 -7.84 -6.27
CA LEU A 23 3.25 -8.13 -7.68
C LEU A 23 2.28 -9.20 -8.21
N LYS A 24 2.18 -10.33 -7.51
CA LYS A 24 1.28 -11.44 -7.86
C LYS A 24 -0.19 -11.00 -7.96
N ASN A 25 -0.60 -10.02 -7.16
CA ASN A 25 -1.97 -9.53 -7.12
C ASN A 25 -2.16 -8.20 -7.90
N ASN A 26 -1.24 -7.83 -8.75
CA ASN A 26 -1.27 -6.60 -9.54
C ASN A 26 -1.61 -5.35 -8.72
N LYS A 27 -1.02 -5.23 -7.51
CA LYS A 27 -1.24 -4.07 -6.66
C LYS A 27 -0.20 -2.98 -6.94
N ALA A 28 -0.66 -1.75 -7.03
CA ALA A 28 0.22 -0.59 -7.02
C ALA A 28 1.15 -0.65 -5.80
N ARG A 29 2.42 -0.30 -5.99
CA ARG A 29 3.48 -0.45 -4.99
C ARG A 29 4.22 0.85 -4.80
N MET A 30 4.59 1.11 -3.56
CA MET A 30 5.45 2.22 -3.17
C MET A 30 6.36 1.73 -2.04
N ILE A 31 7.63 2.10 -2.06
CA ILE A 31 8.60 1.72 -1.04
C ILE A 31 8.99 2.94 -0.23
N PHE A 32 9.00 2.81 1.10
CA PHE A 32 9.54 3.81 2.00
C PHE A 32 10.71 3.24 2.79
N VAL A 33 11.91 3.81 2.57
CA VAL A 33 13.13 3.45 3.28
C VAL A 33 13.19 4.26 4.57
N THR A 34 12.92 3.58 5.70
CA THR A 34 12.91 4.21 7.02
C THR A 34 14.32 4.36 7.61
N LYS A 35 14.42 5.12 8.72
CA LYS A 35 15.68 5.31 9.47
C LYS A 35 16.79 5.93 8.63
N ALA A 36 16.45 6.83 7.72
CA ALA A 36 17.39 7.57 6.90
C ALA A 36 18.30 8.50 7.72
N ASP A 37 17.88 8.84 8.92
CA ASP A 37 18.56 9.68 9.90
C ASP A 37 19.69 8.99 10.68
N LEU A 38 19.75 7.67 10.67
CA LEU A 38 20.79 6.93 11.40
C LEU A 38 22.18 7.16 10.81
N GLU A 39 23.18 7.25 11.69
CA GLU A 39 24.57 7.62 11.37
C GLU A 39 25.21 6.73 10.28
N ASN A 40 24.99 5.43 10.34
CA ASN A 40 25.56 4.46 9.39
C ASN A 40 24.60 4.12 8.24
N ALA A 41 23.68 5.03 7.93
CA ALA A 41 22.70 4.81 6.90
C ALA A 41 23.29 5.15 5.52
N ASP A 42 23.28 4.17 4.59
CA ASP A 42 23.67 4.35 3.20
C ASP A 42 22.51 4.08 2.27
N TYR A 43 21.85 5.15 1.84
CA TYR A 43 20.69 5.08 0.96
C TYR A 43 21.01 4.43 -0.39
N PHE A 44 22.15 4.80 -0.99
CA PHE A 44 22.51 4.32 -2.33
C PHE A 44 22.77 2.81 -2.34
N LYS A 45 23.43 2.31 -1.31
CA LYS A 45 23.62 0.87 -1.14
C LYS A 45 22.29 0.10 -1.03
N ILE A 46 21.31 0.67 -0.32
CA ILE A 46 19.98 0.08 -0.22
C ILE A 46 19.25 0.14 -1.56
N LEU A 47 19.36 1.26 -2.28
CA LEU A 47 18.77 1.41 -3.61
C LEU A 47 19.29 0.35 -4.59
N GLU A 48 20.59 0.11 -4.60
CA GLU A 48 21.19 -0.96 -5.41
C GLU A 48 20.67 -2.35 -5.02
N GLN A 49 20.56 -2.64 -3.74
CA GLN A 49 19.95 -3.91 -3.28
C GLN A 49 18.50 -4.06 -3.72
N MET A 50 17.71 -2.97 -3.68
CA MET A 50 16.32 -2.98 -4.17
C MET A 50 16.26 -3.23 -5.67
N LYS A 51 17.12 -2.59 -6.47
CA LYS A 51 17.20 -2.82 -7.92
C LYS A 51 17.57 -4.27 -8.24
N ILE A 52 18.52 -4.87 -7.52
CA ILE A 52 18.90 -6.27 -7.70
C ILE A 52 17.74 -7.22 -7.36
N LYS A 53 17.00 -6.95 -6.27
CA LYS A 53 15.94 -7.87 -5.78
C LYS A 53 14.58 -7.67 -6.45
N PHE A 54 14.23 -6.43 -6.80
CA PHE A 54 12.91 -6.05 -7.29
C PHE A 54 12.91 -5.68 -8.78
N GLY A 55 14.08 -5.55 -9.38
CA GLY A 55 14.25 -5.30 -10.80
C GLY A 55 14.20 -3.81 -11.19
N PRO A 56 14.07 -3.53 -12.49
CA PRO A 56 14.19 -2.19 -13.06
C PRO A 56 13.03 -1.25 -12.70
N SER A 57 11.89 -1.80 -12.25
CA SER A 57 10.74 -0.99 -11.84
C SER A 57 11.04 -0.05 -10.65
N VAL A 58 12.13 -0.28 -9.91
CA VAL A 58 12.52 0.51 -8.75
C VAL A 58 13.01 1.89 -9.18
N CYS A 59 12.20 2.92 -8.92
CA CYS A 59 12.46 4.29 -9.28
C CYS A 59 12.62 5.18 -8.05
N PRO A 60 13.81 5.73 -7.75
CA PRO A 60 14.01 6.65 -6.64
C PRO A 60 13.29 7.97 -6.89
N CYS A 61 12.56 8.47 -5.89
CA CYS A 61 11.83 9.74 -5.97
C CYS A 61 12.29 10.74 -4.90
N VAL A 62 12.67 10.23 -3.72
CA VAL A 62 13.31 11.03 -2.67
C VAL A 62 14.53 10.27 -2.18
N VAL A 63 15.68 10.94 -2.20
CA VAL A 63 16.96 10.39 -1.76
C VAL A 63 17.47 11.14 -0.54
N SER A 64 18.13 10.43 0.37
CA SER A 64 18.73 11.03 1.56
C SER A 64 20.24 11.12 1.45
N VAL A 65 20.78 12.26 1.81
CA VAL A 65 22.22 12.56 1.80
C VAL A 65 22.62 13.11 3.15
N ARG A 66 23.74 12.66 3.70
CA ARG A 66 24.31 13.24 4.91
C ARG A 66 25.17 14.42 4.55
N LEU A 67 24.93 15.55 5.22
CA LEU A 67 25.72 16.77 5.07
C LEU A 67 26.95 16.73 5.99
N ASP A 68 27.91 17.64 5.74
CA ASP A 68 29.16 17.74 6.51
C ASP A 68 28.93 18.08 8.00
N ASP A 69 27.82 18.76 8.31
CA ASP A 69 27.39 19.06 9.68
C ASP A 69 26.75 17.86 10.42
N GLY A 70 26.68 16.70 9.76
CA GLY A 70 26.06 15.47 10.26
C GLY A 70 24.55 15.42 10.14
N THR A 71 23.87 16.47 9.68
CA THR A 71 22.43 16.46 9.41
C THR A 71 22.11 15.67 8.14
N VAL A 72 20.83 15.33 7.93
CA VAL A 72 20.37 14.62 6.73
C VAL A 72 19.54 15.54 5.88
N ALA A 73 19.96 15.70 4.63
CA ALA A 73 19.18 16.33 3.58
C ALA A 73 18.35 15.29 2.80
N TYR A 74 17.17 15.67 2.38
CA TYR A 74 16.27 14.90 1.54
C TYR A 74 16.11 15.62 0.21
N ILE A 75 16.54 15.00 -0.88
CA ILE A 75 16.44 15.56 -2.23
C ILE A 75 15.18 14.98 -2.88
N ASN A 76 14.26 15.84 -3.23
CA ASN A 76 13.07 15.49 -4.00
C ASN A 76 13.39 15.59 -5.48
N LEU A 77 13.43 14.46 -6.19
CA LEU A 77 13.83 14.40 -7.59
C LEU A 77 12.77 14.99 -8.54
N PHE A 78 11.49 15.02 -8.15
CA PHE A 78 10.43 15.64 -8.96
C PHE A 78 10.62 17.16 -9.08
N SER A 79 10.92 17.82 -7.96
CA SER A 79 11.12 19.27 -7.91
C SER A 79 12.57 19.68 -8.03
N GLN A 80 13.51 18.71 -7.98
CA GLN A 80 14.97 18.93 -7.95
C GLN A 80 15.40 19.88 -6.82
N LYS A 81 14.74 19.79 -5.66
CA LYS A 81 14.99 20.60 -4.49
C LYS A 81 15.43 19.75 -3.31
N ALA A 82 16.26 20.34 -2.45
CA ALA A 82 16.72 19.70 -1.23
C ALA A 82 16.11 20.35 0.01
N PHE A 83 15.86 19.54 1.01
CA PHE A 83 15.23 19.92 2.25
C PHE A 83 15.91 19.29 3.46
N LYS A 84 15.97 20.00 4.56
CA LYS A 84 16.28 19.48 5.89
C LYS A 84 15.08 19.70 6.82
N TYR A 85 15.08 19.02 7.97
CA TYR A 85 14.01 19.13 8.96
C TYR A 85 14.55 19.69 10.27
N GLU A 86 13.99 20.82 10.69
CA GLU A 86 14.32 21.48 11.96
C GLU A 86 13.04 21.59 12.81
N GLY A 87 13.05 20.97 13.99
CA GLY A 87 11.88 20.96 14.87
C GLY A 87 10.63 20.36 14.23
N GLY A 88 10.79 19.39 13.32
CA GLY A 88 9.70 18.76 12.58
C GLY A 88 9.16 19.58 11.39
N LYS A 89 9.76 20.72 11.07
CA LYS A 89 9.40 21.55 9.93
C LYS A 89 10.40 21.40 8.80
N GLN A 90 9.89 21.33 7.58
CA GLN A 90 10.66 21.30 6.36
C GLN A 90 11.30 22.67 6.09
N VAL A 91 12.60 22.71 5.84
CA VAL A 91 13.38 23.88 5.45
C VAL A 91 14.10 23.57 4.14
N GLN A 92 13.85 24.38 3.12
CA GLN A 92 14.55 24.25 1.84
C GLN A 92 16.02 24.72 2.00
N ILE A 93 16.94 23.95 1.43
CA ILE A 93 18.36 24.26 1.38
C ILE A 93 18.87 24.21 -0.07
N ASP A 94 20.07 24.68 -0.29
CA ASP A 94 20.74 24.48 -1.58
C ASP A 94 20.93 22.99 -1.87
N LEU A 95 20.92 22.63 -3.15
CA LEU A 95 21.08 21.23 -3.55
C LEU A 95 22.49 20.75 -3.18
N PRO A 96 22.62 19.73 -2.31
CA PRO A 96 23.91 19.16 -1.98
C PRO A 96 24.59 18.57 -3.21
N ASP A 97 25.88 18.77 -3.34
CA ASP A 97 26.68 18.13 -4.39
C ASP A 97 26.82 16.64 -4.09
N ILE A 98 26.16 15.82 -4.91
CA ILE A 98 26.28 14.35 -4.90
C ILE A 98 26.96 13.83 -6.18
N GLY A 99 27.58 14.74 -6.94
CA GLY A 99 28.27 14.46 -8.17
C GLY A 99 27.36 13.91 -9.26
N HIS A 100 27.94 13.13 -10.17
CA HIS A 100 27.21 12.51 -11.31
C HIS A 100 26.01 11.61 -10.90
N ARG A 101 25.88 11.28 -9.61
CA ARG A 101 24.75 10.48 -9.12
C ARG A 101 23.42 11.21 -9.29
N PHE A 102 23.40 12.53 -9.13
CA PHE A 102 22.16 13.29 -9.28
C PHE A 102 21.62 13.22 -10.71
N GLU A 103 22.46 13.47 -11.68
CA GLU A 103 22.10 13.39 -13.10
C GLU A 103 21.63 11.98 -13.47
N GLY A 104 22.36 10.94 -13.03
CA GLY A 104 21.97 9.56 -13.26
C GLY A 104 20.62 9.17 -12.62
N LEU A 105 20.25 9.75 -11.46
CA LEU A 105 18.98 9.52 -10.83
C LEU A 105 17.82 10.20 -11.61
N ILE A 106 18.04 11.43 -12.06
CA ILE A 106 17.07 12.17 -12.88
C ILE A 106 16.86 11.45 -14.21
N GLN A 107 17.92 11.03 -14.88
CA GLN A 107 17.86 10.30 -16.13
C GLN A 107 17.07 8.98 -15.97
N ALA A 108 17.41 8.18 -14.94
CA ALA A 108 16.72 6.92 -14.68
C ALA A 108 15.21 7.12 -14.36
N MET A 109 14.85 8.21 -13.67
CA MET A 109 13.47 8.56 -13.42
C MET A 109 12.75 8.96 -14.71
N SER A 110 13.39 9.78 -15.55
CA SER A 110 12.83 10.22 -16.85
C SER A 110 12.65 9.05 -17.81
N GLU A 111 13.61 8.12 -17.85
CA GLU A 111 13.52 6.90 -18.64
C GLU A 111 12.34 6.02 -18.21
N ALA A 112 12.19 5.79 -16.90
CA ALA A 112 11.07 5.03 -16.37
C ALA A 112 9.70 5.68 -16.65
N ILE A 113 9.63 7.01 -16.65
CA ILE A 113 8.43 7.77 -17.02
C ILE A 113 8.15 7.66 -18.51
N ALA A 114 9.17 7.79 -19.36
CA ALA A 114 9.05 7.68 -20.79
C ALA A 114 8.46 6.34 -21.24
N GLU A 115 8.82 5.24 -20.56
CA GLU A 115 8.29 3.90 -20.85
C GLU A 115 6.78 3.74 -20.58
N THR A 116 6.12 4.72 -19.94
CA THR A 116 4.70 4.62 -19.59
C THR A 116 3.74 5.10 -20.69
N ASP A 117 4.22 5.87 -21.65
CA ASP A 117 3.40 6.48 -22.70
C ASP A 117 4.23 6.77 -23.96
N GLU A 118 3.66 6.54 -25.16
CA GLU A 118 4.37 6.72 -26.44
C GLU A 118 4.80 8.17 -26.67
N ALA A 119 3.96 9.16 -26.33
CA ALA A 119 4.29 10.57 -26.50
C ALA A 119 5.42 11.02 -25.57
N LEU A 120 5.45 10.48 -24.32
CA LEU A 120 6.56 10.71 -23.41
C LEU A 120 7.86 10.06 -23.89
N MET A 121 7.75 8.90 -24.52
CA MET A 121 8.90 8.21 -25.11
C MET A 121 9.51 9.00 -26.28
N GLU A 122 8.68 9.52 -27.19
CA GLU A 122 9.14 10.38 -28.29
C GLU A 122 9.87 11.61 -27.76
N LYS A 123 9.27 12.32 -26.80
CA LYS A 123 9.84 13.50 -26.17
C LYS A 123 11.18 13.21 -25.48
N PHE A 124 11.28 12.05 -24.83
CA PHE A 124 12.54 11.60 -24.20
C PHE A 124 13.66 11.38 -25.21
N PHE A 125 13.35 10.75 -26.37
CA PHE A 125 14.33 10.55 -27.45
C PHE A 125 14.75 11.84 -28.17
N GLU A 126 13.86 12.84 -28.21
CA GLU A 126 14.15 14.17 -28.74
C GLU A 126 15.02 15.00 -27.77
N GLY A 127 15.25 14.50 -26.54
CA GLY A 127 16.02 15.18 -25.52
C GLY A 127 15.29 16.35 -24.85
N GLU A 128 13.97 16.39 -24.97
CA GLU A 128 13.16 17.42 -24.32
C GLU A 128 12.91 17.10 -22.85
N ALA A 129 12.94 18.14 -22.01
CA ALA A 129 12.61 18.00 -20.60
C ALA A 129 11.10 17.81 -20.37
N PHE A 130 10.72 16.90 -19.49
CA PHE A 130 9.34 16.76 -19.06
C PHE A 130 8.88 17.91 -18.19
N THR A 131 7.64 18.34 -18.37
CA THR A 131 6.98 19.26 -17.44
C THR A 131 6.65 18.56 -16.12
N THR A 132 6.39 19.32 -15.08
CA THR A 132 5.99 18.75 -13.76
C THR A 132 4.72 17.90 -13.87
N GLU A 133 3.78 18.33 -14.68
CA GLU A 133 2.51 17.63 -14.93
C GLU A 133 2.76 16.27 -15.63
N GLU A 134 3.61 16.25 -16.64
CA GLU A 134 4.00 15.01 -17.36
C GLU A 134 4.71 14.03 -16.44
N ILE A 135 5.63 14.52 -15.59
CA ILE A 135 6.30 13.69 -14.58
C ILE A 135 5.29 13.04 -13.64
N VAL A 136 4.35 13.82 -13.10
CA VAL A 136 3.34 13.31 -12.16
C VAL A 136 2.40 12.32 -12.84
N GLN A 137 1.91 12.63 -14.04
CA GLN A 137 0.98 11.77 -14.78
C GLN A 137 1.64 10.46 -15.22
N GLY A 138 2.84 10.52 -15.79
CA GLY A 138 3.61 9.35 -16.21
C GLY A 138 3.96 8.46 -15.01
N MET A 139 4.42 9.07 -13.90
CA MET A 139 4.70 8.33 -12.66
C MET A 139 3.43 7.65 -12.11
N ALA A 140 2.30 8.36 -12.03
CA ALA A 140 1.04 7.78 -11.55
C ALA A 140 0.53 6.66 -12.47
N SER A 141 0.67 6.80 -13.78
CA SER A 141 0.35 5.75 -14.77
C SER A 141 1.23 4.52 -14.57
N GLY A 142 2.55 4.70 -14.47
CA GLY A 142 3.50 3.61 -14.22
C GLY A 142 3.29 2.90 -12.88
N VAL A 143 2.91 3.62 -11.83
CA VAL A 143 2.56 3.04 -10.52
C VAL A 143 1.27 2.22 -10.62
N ARG A 144 0.26 2.73 -11.32
CA ARG A 144 -1.03 2.04 -11.51
C ARG A 144 -0.87 0.76 -12.33
N SER A 145 -0.10 0.81 -13.42
CA SER A 145 0.19 -0.37 -14.24
C SER A 145 1.16 -1.36 -13.57
N GLY A 146 1.87 -0.92 -12.53
CA GLY A 146 2.90 -1.69 -11.84
C GLY A 146 4.27 -1.70 -12.54
N GLN A 147 4.46 -0.89 -13.59
CA GLN A 147 5.74 -0.69 -14.27
C GLN A 147 6.72 0.06 -13.40
N ILE A 148 6.24 1.03 -12.61
CA ILE A 148 7.07 1.84 -11.71
C ILE A 148 6.74 1.52 -10.25
N THR A 149 7.80 1.37 -9.45
CA THR A 149 7.73 1.26 -7.99
C THR A 149 8.53 2.44 -7.39
N PRO A 150 7.88 3.56 -7.05
CA PRO A 150 8.55 4.73 -6.52
C PRO A 150 9.12 4.46 -5.13
N VAL A 151 10.34 4.96 -4.89
CA VAL A 151 11.06 4.81 -3.63
C VAL A 151 11.24 6.16 -2.96
N PHE A 152 10.76 6.25 -1.75
CA PHE A 152 10.91 7.38 -0.84
C PHE A 152 11.78 6.97 0.35
N CYS A 153 12.34 7.94 1.04
CA CYS A 153 13.08 7.70 2.26
C CYS A 153 12.80 8.77 3.31
N GLY A 154 13.03 8.43 4.57
CA GLY A 154 12.80 9.35 5.67
C GLY A 154 13.05 8.74 7.04
N SER A 155 12.64 9.46 8.08
CA SER A 155 12.65 8.97 9.46
C SER A 155 11.25 9.06 10.06
N ALA A 156 10.70 7.91 10.45
CA ALA A 156 9.40 7.86 11.13
C ALA A 156 9.50 8.36 12.58
N VAL A 157 10.63 8.18 13.24
CA VAL A 157 10.84 8.60 14.64
C VAL A 157 10.92 10.12 14.74
N ASN A 158 11.67 10.74 13.83
CA ASN A 158 11.89 12.19 13.80
C ASN A 158 10.92 12.92 12.86
N ALA A 159 9.94 12.19 12.29
CA ALA A 159 8.93 12.70 11.33
C ALA A 159 9.54 13.44 10.13
N GLN A 160 10.72 12.99 9.65
CA GLN A 160 11.41 13.61 8.52
C GLN A 160 10.98 12.96 7.20
N ALA A 161 10.65 13.78 6.20
CA ALA A 161 10.19 13.41 4.86
C ALA A 161 8.88 12.58 4.82
N LEU A 162 8.11 12.56 5.91
CA LEU A 162 6.78 11.92 5.94
C LEU A 162 5.74 12.76 5.19
N ASP A 163 5.86 14.07 5.20
CA ASP A 163 5.05 15.00 4.42
C ASP A 163 5.18 14.72 2.92
N MET A 164 6.42 14.52 2.42
CA MET A 164 6.67 14.12 1.04
C MET A 164 6.06 12.74 0.72
N LEU A 165 6.19 11.77 1.64
CA LEU A 165 5.58 10.46 1.46
C LEU A 165 4.06 10.56 1.36
N LEU A 166 3.40 11.23 2.31
CA LEU A 166 1.94 11.33 2.37
C LEU A 166 1.38 12.08 1.16
N TYR A 167 2.04 13.17 0.74
CA TYR A 167 1.67 13.89 -0.47
C TYR A 167 1.71 12.97 -1.70
N ASN A 168 2.82 12.25 -1.90
CA ASN A 168 2.99 11.38 -3.06
C ASN A 168 2.12 10.11 -2.99
N MET A 169 1.79 9.60 -1.82
CA MET A 169 0.78 8.55 -1.67
C MET A 169 -0.56 8.99 -2.24
N ASN A 170 -0.98 10.22 -1.94
CA ASN A 170 -2.25 10.76 -2.42
C ASN A 170 -2.26 11.05 -3.94
N VAL A 171 -1.10 11.40 -4.51
CA VAL A 171 -0.98 11.78 -5.92
C VAL A 171 -0.73 10.57 -6.84
N LEU A 172 0.10 9.63 -6.40
CA LEU A 172 0.60 8.55 -7.25
C LEU A 172 -0.17 7.24 -7.12
N LEU A 173 -0.73 6.93 -5.94
CA LEU A 173 -1.45 5.68 -5.74
C LEU A 173 -2.87 5.78 -6.29
N PRO A 174 -3.41 4.71 -6.89
CA PRO A 174 -4.79 4.68 -7.37
C PRO A 174 -5.77 4.84 -6.20
N GLY A 175 -6.81 5.64 -6.40
CA GLY A 175 -7.89 5.82 -5.45
C GLY A 175 -8.76 4.56 -5.32
N ALA A 176 -9.53 4.47 -4.25
CA ALA A 176 -10.43 3.36 -4.02
C ALA A 176 -11.57 3.29 -5.07
N ASP A 177 -11.93 4.43 -5.66
CA ASP A 177 -12.91 4.58 -6.75
C ASP A 177 -12.48 3.90 -8.05
N THR A 178 -11.18 3.69 -8.25
CA THR A 178 -10.63 2.97 -9.41
C THR A 178 -10.54 1.45 -9.20
N ALA A 179 -10.85 0.96 -7.99
CA ALA A 179 -10.75 -0.44 -7.67
C ALA A 179 -12.01 -1.19 -8.10
N SER A 180 -11.81 -2.36 -8.74
CA SER A 180 -12.89 -3.31 -9.00
C SER A 180 -12.57 -4.66 -8.35
N ALA A 181 -13.60 -5.45 -8.14
CA ALA A 181 -13.52 -6.82 -7.69
C ALA A 181 -14.43 -7.70 -8.54
N VAL A 182 -14.10 -8.96 -8.70
CA VAL A 182 -14.96 -9.93 -9.38
C VAL A 182 -15.54 -10.88 -8.34
N GLY A 183 -16.86 -10.98 -8.29
CA GLY A 183 -17.60 -11.93 -7.50
C GLY A 183 -18.42 -12.83 -8.40
N GLU A 184 -19.21 -13.70 -7.79
CA GLU A 184 -20.13 -14.65 -8.46
C GLU A 184 -21.54 -14.40 -7.99
N SER A 185 -22.50 -14.33 -8.92
CA SER A 185 -23.92 -14.24 -8.66
C SER A 185 -24.68 -15.23 -9.55
N GLY A 186 -25.36 -16.20 -8.95
CA GLY A 186 -26.10 -17.22 -9.71
C GLY A 186 -25.21 -18.11 -10.61
N GLY A 187 -23.91 -18.24 -10.33
CA GLY A 187 -22.96 -19.00 -11.15
C GLY A 187 -22.27 -18.18 -12.23
N GLU A 188 -22.60 -16.89 -12.39
CA GLU A 188 -22.01 -16.00 -13.37
C GLU A 188 -21.05 -14.99 -12.70
N PRO A 189 -19.92 -14.67 -13.34
CA PRO A 189 -19.01 -13.66 -12.83
C PRO A 189 -19.63 -12.26 -12.92
N VAL A 190 -19.54 -11.50 -11.85
CA VAL A 190 -20.06 -10.13 -11.76
C VAL A 190 -18.94 -9.20 -11.30
N GLU A 191 -18.73 -8.15 -12.06
CA GLU A 191 -17.81 -7.07 -11.65
C GLU A 191 -18.50 -6.14 -10.65
N ILE A 192 -17.74 -5.77 -9.61
CA ILE A 192 -18.18 -4.88 -8.52
C ILE A 192 -17.25 -3.69 -8.55
N THR A 193 -17.79 -2.51 -8.80
CA THR A 193 -17.06 -1.22 -8.77
C THR A 193 -17.34 -0.48 -7.49
N ALA A 194 -16.44 0.39 -7.08
CA ALA A 194 -16.55 1.16 -5.84
C ALA A 194 -17.53 2.36 -5.99
N ASP A 195 -18.80 2.05 -6.30
CA ASP A 195 -19.87 3.03 -6.41
C ASP A 195 -20.70 3.06 -5.13
N PRO A 196 -20.74 4.19 -4.39
CA PRO A 196 -21.55 4.33 -3.18
C PRO A 196 -23.08 4.31 -3.41
N ALA A 197 -23.53 4.50 -4.66
CA ALA A 197 -24.95 4.45 -5.02
C ALA A 197 -25.43 3.04 -5.43
N ALA A 198 -24.51 2.12 -5.69
CA ALA A 198 -24.79 0.75 -6.08
C ALA A 198 -25.33 -0.09 -4.88
N PRO A 199 -25.95 -1.26 -5.13
CA PRO A 199 -26.29 -2.20 -4.08
C PRO A 199 -25.11 -2.59 -3.21
N LEU A 200 -25.34 -2.80 -1.91
CA LEU A 200 -24.32 -3.15 -0.94
C LEU A 200 -23.58 -4.45 -1.32
N CYS A 201 -22.27 -4.39 -1.35
CA CYS A 201 -21.38 -5.55 -1.35
C CYS A 201 -20.22 -5.26 -0.41
N ALA A 202 -20.11 -6.03 0.67
CA ALA A 202 -19.14 -5.80 1.73
C ALA A 202 -18.45 -7.11 2.14
N TYR A 203 -17.13 -7.10 2.22
CA TYR A 203 -16.31 -8.28 2.48
C TYR A 203 -15.76 -8.29 3.89
N VAL A 204 -16.01 -9.36 4.64
CA VAL A 204 -15.47 -9.57 5.98
C VAL A 204 -14.08 -10.16 5.88
N PHE A 205 -13.03 -9.31 5.98
CA PHE A 205 -11.65 -9.77 5.79
C PHE A 205 -10.94 -10.18 7.09
N LYS A 206 -11.49 -9.81 8.26
CA LYS A 206 -10.89 -10.15 9.57
C LYS A 206 -11.95 -10.16 10.65
N THR A 207 -11.83 -11.09 11.59
CA THR A 207 -12.65 -11.13 12.81
C THR A 207 -11.74 -11.29 14.02
N VAL A 208 -11.99 -10.48 15.05
CA VAL A 208 -11.26 -10.55 16.33
C VAL A 208 -12.24 -10.64 17.50
N ALA A 209 -11.80 -11.25 18.59
CA ALA A 209 -12.49 -11.19 19.86
C ALA A 209 -12.00 -9.93 20.61
N ASP A 210 -12.90 -8.97 20.77
CA ASP A 210 -12.64 -7.74 21.52
C ASP A 210 -13.17 -7.91 22.95
N PRO A 211 -12.40 -7.56 24.01
CA PRO A 211 -12.81 -7.75 25.39
C PRO A 211 -14.08 -6.98 25.80
N PHE A 212 -14.38 -5.87 25.12
CA PHE A 212 -15.50 -4.97 25.48
C PHE A 212 -16.73 -5.17 24.60
N VAL A 213 -16.54 -5.30 23.28
CA VAL A 213 -17.64 -5.41 22.32
C VAL A 213 -17.90 -6.84 21.86
N GLY A 214 -17.05 -7.79 22.24
CA GLY A 214 -17.16 -9.19 21.86
C GLY A 214 -16.60 -9.41 20.44
N LYS A 215 -17.34 -10.12 19.58
CA LYS A 215 -16.94 -10.38 18.20
C LYS A 215 -16.97 -9.08 17.39
N LEU A 216 -15.80 -8.64 16.92
CA LEU A 216 -15.62 -7.48 16.06
C LEU A 216 -15.17 -7.94 14.67
N SER A 217 -15.97 -7.66 13.65
CA SER A 217 -15.69 -8.03 12.26
C SER A 217 -15.25 -6.80 11.47
N PHE A 218 -14.05 -6.86 10.89
CA PHE A 218 -13.53 -5.82 10.01
C PHE A 218 -14.01 -6.08 8.59
N ILE A 219 -14.53 -5.04 7.97
CA ILE A 219 -15.25 -5.12 6.70
C ILE A 219 -14.68 -4.08 5.75
N LYS A 220 -14.44 -4.49 4.50
CA LYS A 220 -14.22 -3.59 3.37
C LYS A 220 -15.51 -3.51 2.57
N VAL A 221 -16.05 -2.32 2.40
CA VAL A 221 -17.20 -2.08 1.52
C VAL A 221 -16.68 -1.91 0.09
N LEU A 222 -17.15 -2.76 -0.82
CA LEU A 222 -16.71 -2.75 -2.22
C LEU A 222 -17.70 -1.98 -3.10
N SER A 223 -19.00 -2.02 -2.79
CA SER A 223 -20.03 -1.18 -3.41
C SER A 223 -21.12 -0.83 -2.41
N GLY A 224 -21.85 0.24 -2.68
CA GLY A 224 -22.92 0.71 -1.83
C GLY A 224 -22.43 1.38 -0.54
N ARG A 225 -23.30 1.40 0.47
CA ARG A 225 -23.05 1.96 1.80
C ARG A 225 -23.54 0.97 2.86
N LEU A 226 -22.70 0.74 3.85
CA LEU A 226 -23.04 -0.10 4.99
C LEU A 226 -23.38 0.79 6.18
N THR A 227 -24.60 0.70 6.66
CA THR A 227 -25.12 1.44 7.82
C THR A 227 -25.68 0.48 8.85
N ALA A 228 -25.90 0.93 10.08
CA ALA A 228 -26.53 0.13 11.14
C ALA A 228 -27.97 -0.34 10.80
N THR A 229 -28.62 0.31 9.84
CA THR A 229 -29.98 -0.03 9.37
C THR A 229 -30.01 -0.78 8.05
N SER A 230 -28.85 -1.04 7.44
CA SER A 230 -28.81 -1.79 6.18
C SER A 230 -29.32 -3.22 6.36
N ASN A 231 -30.16 -3.65 5.43
CA ASN A 231 -30.54 -5.04 5.31
C ASN A 231 -29.44 -5.77 4.55
N ALA A 232 -28.79 -6.73 5.17
CA ALA A 232 -27.75 -7.50 4.54
C ALA A 232 -28.07 -8.99 4.60
N VAL A 233 -27.63 -9.73 3.59
CA VAL A 233 -27.66 -11.19 3.53
C VAL A 233 -26.23 -11.69 3.42
N ASN A 234 -25.92 -12.73 4.16
CA ASN A 234 -24.65 -13.44 4.02
C ASN A 234 -24.71 -14.32 2.76
N ALA A 235 -23.92 -13.99 1.75
CA ALA A 235 -23.96 -14.66 0.45
C ALA A 235 -23.67 -16.17 0.53
N ARG A 236 -22.85 -16.61 1.50
CA ARG A 236 -22.52 -18.03 1.70
C ARG A 236 -23.67 -18.84 2.30
N THR A 237 -24.41 -18.26 3.26
CA THR A 237 -25.44 -18.98 4.01
C THR A 237 -26.86 -18.69 3.53
N GLY A 238 -27.06 -17.63 2.75
CA GLY A 238 -28.36 -17.12 2.36
C GLY A 238 -29.19 -16.51 3.51
N GLN A 239 -28.60 -16.41 4.70
CA GLN A 239 -29.31 -15.93 5.88
C GLN A 239 -29.20 -14.41 6.04
N PRO A 240 -30.27 -13.74 6.51
CA PRO A 240 -30.19 -12.32 6.82
C PRO A 240 -29.21 -12.09 7.99
N GLU A 241 -28.42 -11.04 7.87
CA GLU A 241 -27.48 -10.61 8.89
C GLU A 241 -27.89 -9.25 9.42
N ARG A 242 -28.16 -9.19 10.72
CA ARG A 242 -28.50 -7.92 11.36
C ARG A 242 -27.23 -7.15 11.66
N LEU A 243 -27.10 -5.99 11.04
CA LEU A 243 -25.98 -5.12 11.25
C LEU A 243 -26.15 -4.34 12.56
N GLY A 244 -25.10 -4.32 13.35
CA GLY A 244 -25.02 -3.48 14.54
C GLY A 244 -24.42 -2.11 14.22
N LYS A 245 -23.88 -1.44 15.24
CA LYS A 245 -23.17 -0.19 15.06
C LYS A 245 -21.98 -0.35 14.12
N THR A 246 -21.84 0.61 13.23
CA THR A 246 -20.68 0.76 12.36
C THR A 246 -19.61 1.58 13.04
N LEU A 247 -18.37 1.14 12.94
CA LEU A 247 -17.22 1.69 13.67
C LEU A 247 -16.08 2.00 12.72
N THR A 248 -15.44 3.14 12.92
CA THR A 248 -14.08 3.40 12.42
C THR A 248 -13.08 3.00 13.50
N VAL A 249 -12.04 2.25 13.12
CA VAL A 249 -11.05 1.73 14.06
C VAL A 249 -9.66 2.23 13.70
N CYS A 250 -9.02 2.91 14.65
CA CYS A 250 -7.65 3.39 14.53
C CYS A 250 -6.83 2.90 15.73
N GLY A 251 -6.02 1.86 15.52
CA GLY A 251 -5.32 1.16 16.60
C GLY A 251 -6.30 0.57 17.63
N LYS A 252 -6.26 1.05 18.86
CA LYS A 252 -7.19 0.64 19.93
C LYS A 252 -8.45 1.52 20.02
N LYS A 253 -8.46 2.67 19.33
CA LYS A 253 -9.58 3.60 19.38
C LYS A 253 -10.66 3.16 18.40
N GLN A 254 -11.87 2.97 18.93
CA GLN A 254 -13.08 2.69 18.17
C GLN A 254 -14.00 3.92 18.25
N THR A 255 -14.48 4.38 17.11
CA THR A 255 -15.37 5.56 17.02
C THR A 255 -16.60 5.18 16.22
N ASP A 256 -17.79 5.47 16.75
CA ASP A 256 -19.04 5.26 16.03
C ASP A 256 -19.03 6.10 14.74
N THR A 257 -19.43 5.50 13.63
CA THR A 257 -19.64 6.18 12.35
C THR A 257 -21.05 5.91 11.84
N PRO A 258 -21.72 6.85 11.19
CA PRO A 258 -23.07 6.62 10.66
C PRO A 258 -23.08 5.62 9.51
N GLU A 259 -22.02 5.59 8.72
CA GLU A 259 -21.89 4.71 7.56
C GLU A 259 -20.43 4.38 7.24
N ILE A 260 -20.24 3.32 6.45
CA ILE A 260 -19.00 2.96 5.79
C ILE A 260 -19.32 2.89 4.29
N ALA A 261 -18.74 3.79 3.50
CA ALA A 261 -19.02 3.89 2.07
C ALA A 261 -18.15 2.94 1.24
N ALA A 262 -18.51 2.73 -0.03
CA ALA A 262 -17.72 1.97 -0.99
C ALA A 262 -16.27 2.47 -1.05
N GLY A 263 -15.31 1.52 -1.04
CA GLY A 263 -13.87 1.79 -1.02
C GLY A 263 -13.28 1.92 0.39
N ASP A 264 -14.10 2.10 1.43
CA ASP A 264 -13.63 2.31 2.80
C ASP A 264 -13.64 1.02 3.63
N ILE A 265 -12.92 1.06 4.74
CA ILE A 265 -12.79 -0.02 5.71
C ILE A 265 -13.33 0.44 7.06
N GLY A 266 -14.21 -0.38 7.62
CA GLY A 266 -14.72 -0.17 8.97
C GLY A 266 -14.87 -1.49 9.72
N ALA A 267 -15.59 -1.44 10.82
CA ALA A 267 -15.89 -2.63 11.60
C ALA A 267 -17.35 -2.64 12.06
N VAL A 268 -17.90 -3.85 12.23
CA VAL A 268 -19.23 -4.10 12.78
C VAL A 268 -19.10 -5.09 13.92
N ALA A 269 -19.73 -4.77 15.04
CA ALA A 269 -19.76 -5.64 16.20
C ALA A 269 -20.88 -6.66 16.13
N LYS A 270 -20.66 -7.84 16.72
CA LYS A 270 -21.70 -8.85 17.02
C LYS A 270 -22.46 -9.38 15.81
N LEU A 271 -21.81 -9.51 14.64
CA LEU A 271 -22.40 -10.24 13.53
C LEU A 271 -22.68 -11.69 13.96
N ALA A 272 -23.91 -12.16 13.67
CA ALA A 272 -24.40 -13.45 14.17
C ALA A 272 -23.80 -14.63 13.40
N THR A 273 -23.90 -14.60 12.06
CA THR A 273 -23.53 -15.74 11.19
C THR A 273 -22.26 -15.51 10.42
N ALA A 274 -21.92 -14.24 10.12
CA ALA A 274 -20.78 -13.90 9.28
C ALA A 274 -19.44 -14.30 9.90
N LYS A 275 -18.57 -14.86 9.07
CA LYS A 275 -17.19 -15.27 9.38
C LYS A 275 -16.20 -14.53 8.47
N THR A 276 -14.94 -14.59 8.81
CA THR A 276 -13.87 -14.11 7.91
C THR A 276 -13.93 -14.85 6.58
N GLY A 277 -13.95 -14.10 5.48
CA GLY A 277 -14.12 -14.61 4.12
C GLY A 277 -15.56 -14.55 3.60
N ASP A 278 -16.54 -14.19 4.43
CA ASP A 278 -17.92 -14.06 3.99
C ASP A 278 -18.18 -12.69 3.33
N THR A 279 -19.12 -12.68 2.40
CA THR A 279 -19.62 -11.46 1.75
C THR A 279 -21.01 -11.13 2.29
N LEU A 280 -21.22 -9.88 2.67
CA LEU A 280 -22.51 -9.31 3.06
C LEU A 280 -23.04 -8.48 1.90
N CYS A 281 -24.24 -8.80 1.41
CA CYS A 281 -24.82 -8.20 0.21
C CYS A 281 -26.19 -7.64 0.48
N ASP A 282 -26.63 -6.76 -0.43
CA ASP A 282 -28.03 -6.41 -0.57
C ASP A 282 -28.84 -7.66 -0.97
N PRO A 283 -30.00 -7.94 -0.33
CA PRO A 283 -30.85 -9.07 -0.69
C PRO A 283 -31.28 -9.10 -2.16
N ALA A 284 -31.39 -7.94 -2.80
CA ALA A 284 -31.77 -7.83 -4.21
C ALA A 284 -30.62 -8.21 -5.17
N ARG A 285 -29.37 -8.18 -4.72
CA ARG A 285 -28.19 -8.52 -5.52
C ARG A 285 -27.18 -9.31 -4.68
N VAL A 286 -27.39 -10.61 -4.57
CA VAL A 286 -26.47 -11.48 -3.81
C VAL A 286 -25.26 -11.82 -4.66
N VAL A 287 -24.09 -11.40 -4.21
CA VAL A 287 -22.79 -11.65 -4.85
C VAL A 287 -21.85 -12.27 -3.84
N ALA A 288 -21.28 -13.42 -4.15
CA ALA A 288 -20.27 -14.07 -3.36
C ALA A 288 -18.86 -13.72 -3.87
N LEU A 289 -18.00 -13.20 -3.00
CA LEU A 289 -16.58 -13.02 -3.30
C LEU A 289 -15.81 -14.30 -2.98
N PRO A 290 -14.68 -14.56 -3.67
CA PRO A 290 -13.87 -15.73 -3.38
C PRO A 290 -13.34 -15.67 -1.95
N ALA A 291 -13.48 -16.79 -1.24
CA ALA A 291 -12.94 -16.94 0.10
C ALA A 291 -11.39 -16.97 0.06
N PRO A 292 -10.71 -16.46 1.10
CA PRO A 292 -9.26 -16.51 1.13
C PRO A 292 -8.78 -17.96 1.29
N VAL A 293 -7.79 -18.33 0.48
CA VAL A 293 -7.12 -19.63 0.59
C VAL A 293 -5.98 -19.47 1.60
N TYR A 294 -6.09 -20.16 2.72
CA TYR A 294 -5.04 -20.20 3.74
C TYR A 294 -4.11 -21.37 3.49
N PRO A 295 -2.78 -21.21 3.70
CA PRO A 295 -1.87 -22.34 3.66
C PRO A 295 -2.22 -23.32 4.77
N ILE A 296 -2.33 -24.60 4.41
CA ILE A 296 -2.56 -25.68 5.39
C ILE A 296 -1.22 -25.99 6.05
N LEU A 297 -1.19 -25.90 7.39
CA LEU A 297 -0.01 -26.31 8.16
C LEU A 297 0.11 -27.85 8.05
N SER A 298 1.06 -28.33 7.26
CA SER A 298 1.35 -29.76 7.18
C SER A 298 2.32 -30.14 8.30
N LEU A 299 1.89 -30.97 9.22
CA LEU A 299 2.73 -31.51 10.30
C LEU A 299 3.76 -32.54 9.82
N ILE A 300 3.69 -32.99 8.57
CA ILE A 300 4.62 -33.97 8.00
C ILE A 300 6.04 -33.42 7.76
N HIS A 301 6.25 -32.10 7.92
CA HIS A 301 7.57 -31.48 7.85
C HIS A 301 8.14 -31.06 9.21
N ILE A 302 7.50 -31.40 10.32
CA ILE A 302 8.10 -31.30 11.64
C ILE A 302 8.99 -32.51 11.79
N SER A 303 10.29 -32.40 11.48
CA SER A 303 11.29 -33.41 11.83
C SER A 303 11.26 -33.57 13.34
N GLU A 304 11.03 -34.83 13.80
CA GLU A 304 11.23 -35.15 15.22
C GLU A 304 12.65 -34.72 15.63
N PRO A 305 12.81 -34.06 16.80
CA PRO A 305 14.15 -33.80 17.30
C PRO A 305 14.83 -35.16 17.48
N THR A 306 15.91 -35.40 16.75
CA THR A 306 16.76 -36.56 16.89
C THR A 306 17.18 -36.65 18.35
N ARG A 307 16.67 -37.60 19.12
CA ARG A 307 17.21 -37.97 20.43
C ARG A 307 18.66 -38.37 20.20
N GLN A 308 19.58 -37.51 20.54
CA GLN A 308 20.96 -37.94 20.77
C GLN A 308 20.91 -38.86 21.99
N GLU A 309 21.04 -40.17 21.73
CA GLU A 309 21.37 -41.13 22.77
C GLU A 309 22.77 -40.74 23.27
N ALA A 310 22.81 -40.33 24.53
CA ALA A 310 24.06 -40.16 25.26
C ALA A 310 24.65 -41.58 25.47
N ILE A 311 25.83 -41.77 24.90
CA ILE A 311 26.74 -42.86 25.26
C ILE A 311 27.59 -42.42 26.43
#